data_70ee32ad9737d6fc3c38c74b0b831136
#
_entry.id   70ee32ad9737d6fc3c38c74b0b831136
#
_cell.length_a   1.000
_cell.length_b   1.000
_cell.length_c   1.000
_cell.angle_alpha   90.00
_cell.angle_beta   90.00
_cell.angle_gamma   90.00
#
_symmetry.space_group_name_H-M   'P 1'
#
loop_
_entity.id
_entity.type
_entity.pdbx_description
1 polymer ?
#
loop_
_entity_poly.entity_id
_entity_poly.type
_entity_poly.pdbx_seq_one_letter_code
_entity_poly.pdbx_strand_id
1 'polypeptide(L)'
;MILGLTGGFGCGKSTAARMFERLGFRSLDSDALVREHVYARPEVRAALRARFGPEAILPDGTINRVHVGAIVFADAAQRLWLEELAHPPLFEIWRERLATDPGGQWLIEVPLLFEKHLENWFDFTICVACSPAQQLARLEQRGMERALAERR
;
A
#
# COMPACT_ATOMS: atom_id res chain seq x y z
N MET A 1 5.81 -20.06 -4.59
CA MET A 1 6.80 -18.97 -4.73
C MET A 1 6.10 -17.64 -4.50
N ILE A 2 6.66 -16.81 -3.63
CA ILE A 2 6.07 -15.50 -3.25
C ILE A 2 7.09 -14.41 -3.59
N LEU A 3 6.73 -13.50 -4.50
CA LEU A 3 7.55 -12.35 -4.91
C LEU A 3 7.04 -11.07 -4.25
N GLY A 4 7.93 -10.28 -3.66
CA GLY A 4 7.65 -8.93 -3.20
C GLY A 4 7.98 -7.91 -4.31
N LEU A 5 7.02 -7.08 -4.71
CA LEU A 5 7.20 -6.04 -5.71
C LEU A 5 7.14 -4.66 -5.04
N THR A 6 8.23 -3.93 -5.12
CA THR A 6 8.33 -2.57 -4.58
C THR A 6 8.89 -1.59 -5.61
N GLY A 7 9.02 -0.34 -5.23
CA GLY A 7 9.56 0.73 -6.07
C GLY A 7 8.85 2.06 -5.85
N GLY A 8 9.44 3.14 -6.34
CA GLY A 8 8.93 4.50 -6.17
C GLY A 8 7.54 4.73 -6.77
N PHE A 9 6.89 5.78 -6.28
CA PHE A 9 5.60 6.22 -6.83
C PHE A 9 5.78 6.64 -8.30
N GLY A 10 4.94 6.14 -9.20
CA GLY A 10 5.06 6.44 -10.64
C GLY A 10 6.10 5.60 -11.41
N CYS A 11 6.90 4.76 -10.74
CA CYS A 11 7.95 3.97 -11.40
C CYS A 11 7.43 2.82 -12.29
N GLY A 12 6.16 2.42 -12.15
CA GLY A 12 5.57 1.41 -13.02
C GLY A 12 5.29 0.06 -12.34
N LYS A 13 5.21 -0.01 -11.01
CA LYS A 13 4.88 -1.23 -10.26
C LYS A 13 3.64 -1.95 -10.82
N SER A 14 2.53 -1.25 -10.95
CA SER A 14 1.28 -1.86 -11.45
C SER A 14 1.36 -2.31 -12.92
N THR A 15 2.31 -1.78 -13.70
CA THR A 15 2.60 -2.30 -15.04
C THR A 15 3.38 -3.61 -14.95
N ALA A 16 4.37 -3.66 -14.06
CA ALA A 16 5.12 -4.89 -13.80
C ALA A 16 4.19 -5.99 -13.24
N ALA A 17 3.32 -5.65 -12.27
CA ALA A 17 2.36 -6.61 -11.72
C ALA A 17 1.49 -7.25 -12.80
N ARG A 18 0.93 -6.46 -13.73
CA ARG A 18 0.16 -6.99 -14.87
C ARG A 18 0.97 -7.90 -15.80
N MET A 19 2.29 -7.69 -15.94
CA MET A 19 3.15 -8.59 -16.69
C MET A 19 3.30 -9.93 -15.97
N PHE A 20 3.50 -9.93 -14.66
CA PHE A 20 3.56 -11.15 -13.85
C PHE A 20 2.23 -11.92 -13.85
N GLU A 21 1.08 -11.22 -13.83
CA GLU A 21 -0.24 -11.86 -13.98
C GLU A 21 -0.36 -12.62 -15.30
N ARG A 22 0.13 -12.05 -16.41
CA ARG A 22 0.18 -12.74 -17.72
C ARG A 22 1.11 -13.96 -17.73
N LEU A 23 2.06 -14.01 -16.82
CA LEU A 23 2.94 -15.16 -16.60
C LEU A 23 2.35 -16.19 -15.62
N GLY A 24 1.11 -15.98 -15.16
CA GLY A 24 0.41 -16.90 -14.28
C GLY A 24 0.53 -16.60 -12.79
N PHE A 25 1.15 -15.49 -12.39
CA PHE A 25 1.17 -15.07 -11.00
C PHE A 25 -0.18 -14.53 -10.56
N ARG A 26 -0.57 -14.83 -9.33
CA ARG A 26 -1.67 -14.15 -8.62
C ARG A 26 -1.11 -12.91 -7.95
N SER A 27 -1.73 -11.75 -8.18
CA SER A 27 -1.24 -10.50 -7.58
C SER A 27 -2.11 -10.06 -6.41
N LEU A 28 -1.46 -9.45 -5.41
CA LEU A 28 -2.08 -8.75 -4.29
C LEU A 28 -1.52 -7.32 -4.24
N ASP A 29 -2.39 -6.33 -4.25
CA ASP A 29 -2.03 -4.93 -4.01
C ASP A 29 -2.29 -4.60 -2.53
N SER A 30 -1.22 -4.43 -1.76
CA SER A 30 -1.30 -4.16 -0.32
C SER A 30 -2.03 -2.87 0.00
N ASP A 31 -1.86 -1.82 -0.81
CA ASP A 31 -2.58 -0.56 -0.63
C ASP A 31 -4.08 -0.73 -0.88
N ALA A 32 -4.47 -1.51 -1.89
CA ALA A 32 -5.87 -1.85 -2.13
C ALA A 32 -6.44 -2.67 -0.98
N LEU A 33 -5.72 -3.70 -0.51
CA LEU A 33 -6.15 -4.53 0.64
C LEU A 33 -6.34 -3.70 1.91
N VAL A 34 -5.45 -2.76 2.19
CA VAL A 34 -5.62 -1.86 3.34
C VAL A 34 -6.88 -1.01 3.18
N ARG A 35 -7.10 -0.42 2.00
CA ARG A 35 -8.28 0.43 1.75
C ARG A 35 -9.59 -0.33 1.85
N GLU A 36 -9.64 -1.53 1.27
CA GLU A 36 -10.90 -2.26 1.06
C GLU A 36 -11.25 -3.18 2.22
N HIS A 37 -10.24 -3.75 2.89
CA HIS A 37 -10.45 -4.76 3.91
C HIS A 37 -9.99 -4.33 5.30
N VAL A 38 -8.78 -3.76 5.45
CA VAL A 38 -8.27 -3.37 6.78
C VAL A 38 -9.09 -2.21 7.33
N TYR A 39 -9.28 -1.17 6.54
CA TYR A 39 -10.03 0.00 6.94
C TYR A 39 -11.56 -0.24 7.05
N ALA A 40 -12.05 -1.34 6.53
CA ALA A 40 -13.43 -1.75 6.71
C ALA A 40 -13.71 -2.41 8.07
N ARG A 41 -12.67 -2.86 8.77
CA ARG A 41 -12.79 -3.53 10.08
C ARG A 41 -13.34 -2.57 11.14
N PRO A 42 -14.38 -2.96 11.91
CA PRO A 42 -14.98 -2.10 12.94
C PRO A 42 -13.97 -1.62 14.00
N GLU A 43 -13.06 -2.51 14.43
CA GLU A 43 -12.00 -2.20 15.41
C GLU A 43 -11.00 -1.16 14.90
N VAL A 44 -10.64 -1.22 13.61
CA VAL A 44 -9.75 -0.24 12.97
C VAL A 44 -10.44 1.12 12.88
N ARG A 45 -11.71 1.16 12.48
CA ARG A 45 -12.50 2.40 12.44
C ARG A 45 -12.66 3.03 13.82
N ALA A 46 -12.94 2.20 14.85
CA ALA A 46 -13.04 2.67 16.22
C ALA A 46 -11.70 3.29 16.70
N ALA A 47 -10.57 2.64 16.42
CA ALA A 47 -9.25 3.14 16.76
C ALA A 47 -8.91 4.45 16.04
N LEU A 48 -9.23 4.55 14.75
CA LEU A 48 -9.05 5.78 13.97
C LEU A 48 -9.88 6.94 14.52
N ARG A 49 -11.16 6.67 14.86
CA ARG A 49 -12.04 7.68 15.44
C ARG A 49 -11.56 8.15 16.81
N ALA A 50 -11.07 7.23 17.64
CA ALA A 50 -10.53 7.56 18.96
C ALA A 50 -9.23 8.39 18.86
N ARG A 51 -8.39 8.10 17.86
CA ARG A 51 -7.08 8.76 17.69
C ARG A 51 -7.15 10.09 16.97
N PHE A 52 -7.96 10.18 15.90
CA PHE A 52 -8.00 11.31 14.97
C PHE A 52 -9.31 12.11 15.01
N GLY A 53 -10.21 11.77 15.93
CA GLY A 53 -11.49 12.45 16.08
C GLY A 53 -12.62 11.87 15.21
N PRO A 54 -13.86 12.35 15.43
CA PRO A 54 -15.03 11.87 14.71
C PRO A 54 -14.95 12.12 13.21
N GLU A 55 -14.22 13.14 12.76
CA GLU A 55 -14.02 13.52 11.37
C GLU A 55 -13.17 12.50 10.59
N ALA A 56 -12.48 11.59 11.28
CA ALA A 56 -11.72 10.52 10.66
C ALA A 56 -12.59 9.50 9.92
N ILE A 57 -13.89 9.45 10.23
CA ILE A 57 -14.87 8.55 9.62
C ILE A 57 -15.99 9.39 9.00
N LEU A 58 -16.29 9.16 7.73
CA LEU A 58 -17.37 9.80 7.01
C LEU A 58 -18.74 9.27 7.45
N PRO A 59 -19.87 9.96 7.13
CA PRO A 59 -21.21 9.52 7.49
C PRO A 59 -21.60 8.13 6.92
N ASP A 60 -21.00 7.74 5.80
CA ASP A 60 -21.18 6.41 5.19
C ASP A 60 -20.37 5.30 5.87
N GLY A 61 -19.63 5.64 6.92
CA GLY A 61 -18.78 4.73 7.68
C GLY A 61 -17.40 4.47 7.04
N THR A 62 -17.07 5.09 5.92
CA THR A 62 -15.74 4.98 5.29
C THR A 62 -14.74 5.94 5.96
N ILE A 63 -13.46 5.69 5.76
CA ILE A 63 -12.41 6.58 6.29
C ILE A 63 -12.34 7.87 5.49
N ASN A 64 -12.30 8.98 6.19
CA ASN A 64 -11.98 10.29 5.63
C ASN A 64 -10.47 10.38 5.34
N ARG A 65 -10.07 9.90 4.16
CA ARG A 65 -8.67 9.84 3.74
C ARG A 65 -8.00 11.22 3.65
N VAL A 66 -8.77 12.26 3.37
CA VAL A 66 -8.26 13.64 3.31
C VAL A 66 -7.88 14.09 4.71
N HIS A 67 -8.77 13.92 5.67
CA HIS A 67 -8.54 14.30 7.07
C HIS A 67 -7.40 13.50 7.70
N VAL A 68 -7.47 12.17 7.65
CA VAL A 68 -6.44 11.28 8.21
C VAL A 68 -5.10 11.51 7.49
N GLY A 69 -5.12 11.65 6.17
CA GLY A 69 -3.93 11.93 5.37
C GLY A 69 -3.24 13.22 5.80
N ALA A 70 -3.97 14.31 5.98
CA ALA A 70 -3.40 15.58 6.43
C ALA A 70 -2.66 15.43 7.77
N ILE A 71 -3.21 14.68 8.72
CA ILE A 71 -2.58 14.44 10.03
C ILE A 71 -1.29 13.60 9.89
N VAL A 72 -1.36 12.46 9.20
CA VAL A 72 -0.23 11.53 9.13
C VAL A 72 0.90 12.02 8.22
N PHE A 73 0.61 12.91 7.28
CA PHE A 73 1.64 13.57 6.48
C PHE A 73 2.37 14.68 7.26
N ALA A 74 1.70 15.31 8.21
CA ALA A 74 2.28 16.37 9.05
C ALA A 74 3.07 15.82 10.24
N ASP A 75 2.74 14.61 10.71
CA ASP A 75 3.30 14.04 11.95
C ASP A 75 3.76 12.57 11.72
N ALA A 76 5.06 12.35 11.81
CA ALA A 76 5.67 11.03 11.64
C ALA A 76 5.22 10.01 12.70
N ALA A 77 4.95 10.46 13.94
CA ALA A 77 4.46 9.57 15.00
C ALA A 77 3.03 9.08 14.71
N GLN A 78 2.17 9.95 14.16
CA GLN A 78 0.82 9.56 13.75
C GLN A 78 0.86 8.60 12.55
N ARG A 79 1.78 8.82 11.62
CA ARG A 79 1.99 7.90 10.50
C ARG A 79 2.43 6.53 11.00
N LEU A 80 3.42 6.45 11.88
CA LEU A 80 3.89 5.20 12.46
C LEU A 80 2.76 4.46 13.19
N TRP A 81 1.99 5.17 14.00
CA TRP A 81 0.83 4.59 14.69
C TRP A 81 -0.21 4.00 13.71
N LEU A 82 -0.50 4.71 12.61
CA LEU A 82 -1.42 4.21 11.59
C LEU A 82 -0.89 2.94 10.92
N GLU A 83 0.40 2.89 10.64
CA GLU A 83 1.07 1.71 10.08
C GLU A 83 1.01 0.52 11.06
N GLU A 84 1.31 0.72 12.33
CA GLU A 84 1.21 -0.29 13.39
C GLU A 84 -0.23 -0.82 13.55
N LEU A 85 -1.22 0.03 13.38
CA LEU A 85 -2.63 -0.38 13.38
C LEU A 85 -3.00 -1.21 12.14
N ALA A 86 -2.47 -0.86 10.97
CA ALA A 86 -2.87 -1.45 9.70
C ALA A 86 -2.11 -2.74 9.34
N HIS A 87 -0.85 -2.89 9.76
CA HIS A 87 0.00 -4.01 9.36
C HIS A 87 -0.50 -5.39 9.87
N PRO A 88 -0.85 -5.58 11.15
CA PRO A 88 -1.29 -6.88 11.62
C PRO A 88 -2.50 -7.43 10.84
N PRO A 89 -3.61 -6.66 10.65
CA PRO A 89 -4.72 -7.10 9.83
C PRO A 89 -4.35 -7.36 8.35
N LEU A 90 -3.43 -6.58 7.79
CA LEU A 90 -2.94 -6.80 6.42
C LEU A 90 -2.20 -8.12 6.30
N PHE A 91 -1.34 -8.45 7.27
CA PHE A 91 -0.59 -9.71 7.28
C PHE A 91 -1.48 -10.92 7.49
N GLU A 92 -2.59 -10.79 8.22
CA GLU A 92 -3.62 -11.82 8.30
C GLU A 92 -4.23 -12.09 6.93
N ILE A 93 -4.62 -11.03 6.20
CA ILE A 93 -5.17 -11.14 4.85
C ILE A 93 -4.16 -11.79 3.89
N TRP A 94 -2.88 -11.43 3.96
CA TRP A 94 -1.84 -12.08 3.15
C TRP A 94 -1.78 -13.59 3.44
N ARG A 95 -1.72 -13.99 4.72
CA ARG A 95 -1.70 -15.42 5.09
C ARG A 95 -2.92 -16.17 4.59
N GLU A 96 -4.11 -15.60 4.76
CA GLU A 96 -5.36 -16.17 4.28
C GLU A 96 -5.34 -16.35 2.75
N ARG A 97 -4.92 -15.33 2.00
CA ARG A 97 -4.84 -15.39 0.54
C ARG A 97 -3.81 -16.41 0.07
N LEU A 98 -2.62 -16.40 0.63
CA LEU A 98 -1.56 -17.36 0.31
C LEU A 98 -1.96 -18.80 0.62
N ALA A 99 -2.73 -19.03 1.68
CA ALA A 99 -3.23 -20.35 2.06
C ALA A 99 -4.26 -20.91 1.07
N THR A 100 -4.87 -20.09 0.21
CA THR A 100 -5.79 -20.60 -0.83
C THR A 100 -5.08 -21.38 -1.93
N ASP A 101 -3.77 -21.19 -2.09
CA ASP A 101 -2.93 -21.91 -3.05
C ASP A 101 -1.47 -21.92 -2.57
N PRO A 102 -1.13 -22.84 -1.64
CA PRO A 102 0.19 -22.88 -1.00
C PRO A 102 1.36 -23.15 -1.96
N GLY A 103 1.09 -23.82 -3.08
CA GLY A 103 2.08 -24.11 -4.14
C GLY A 103 2.09 -23.06 -5.24
N GLY A 104 1.21 -22.08 -5.19
CA GLY A 104 1.02 -21.08 -6.24
C GLY A 104 2.17 -20.10 -6.39
N GLN A 105 2.09 -19.35 -7.48
CA GLN A 105 2.99 -18.23 -7.76
C GLN A 105 2.26 -16.93 -7.39
N TRP A 106 2.80 -16.22 -6.41
CA TRP A 106 2.22 -15.01 -5.87
C TRP A 106 3.13 -13.80 -6.07
N LEU A 107 2.54 -12.66 -6.40
CA LEU A 107 3.19 -11.37 -6.42
C LEU A 107 2.45 -10.43 -5.46
N ILE A 108 3.15 -9.86 -4.49
CA ILE A 108 2.56 -8.90 -3.56
C ILE A 108 3.22 -7.54 -3.78
N GLU A 109 2.42 -6.56 -4.23
CA GLU A 109 2.87 -5.17 -4.31
C GLU A 109 2.92 -4.57 -2.90
N VAL A 110 4.11 -4.12 -2.49
CA VAL A 110 4.34 -3.53 -1.17
C VAL A 110 5.09 -2.21 -1.33
N PRO A 111 4.45 -1.08 -1.16
CA PRO A 111 5.16 0.18 -1.00
C PRO A 111 6.04 0.15 0.25
N LEU A 112 7.22 0.75 0.17
CA LEU A 112 8.16 0.84 1.30
C LEU A 112 8.56 -0.53 1.89
N LEU A 113 8.70 -1.56 1.04
CA LEU A 113 9.00 -2.93 1.47
C LEU A 113 10.29 -3.00 2.31
N PHE A 114 11.35 -2.36 1.83
CA PHE A 114 12.66 -2.35 2.51
C PHE A 114 12.68 -1.46 3.75
N GLU A 115 12.02 -0.30 3.69
CA GLU A 115 11.91 0.63 4.81
C GLU A 115 11.13 0.03 5.99
N LYS A 116 10.28 -0.98 5.70
CA LYS A 116 9.49 -1.70 6.70
C LYS A 116 10.04 -3.07 7.06
N HIS A 117 11.22 -3.43 6.52
CA HIS A 117 11.88 -4.71 6.79
C HIS A 117 10.98 -5.93 6.55
N LEU A 118 10.25 -5.91 5.41
CA LEU A 118 9.29 -6.96 5.06
C LEU A 118 9.88 -8.04 4.15
N GLU A 119 11.19 -8.01 3.87
CA GLU A 119 11.88 -8.91 2.95
C GLU A 119 11.67 -10.39 3.30
N ASN A 120 11.57 -10.69 4.59
CA ASN A 120 11.42 -12.07 5.09
C ASN A 120 10.06 -12.71 4.75
N TRP A 121 9.12 -11.95 4.18
CA TRP A 121 7.85 -12.47 3.68
C TRP A 121 7.96 -13.10 2.29
N PHE A 122 9.06 -12.89 1.59
CA PHE A 122 9.20 -13.18 0.15
C PHE A 122 10.37 -14.09 -0.13
N ASP A 123 10.20 -14.98 -1.10
CA ASP A 123 11.30 -15.78 -1.63
C ASP A 123 12.29 -14.89 -2.40
N PHE A 124 11.76 -13.86 -3.10
CA PHE A 124 12.55 -12.83 -3.80
C PHE A 124 11.84 -11.49 -3.75
N THR A 125 12.62 -10.41 -3.82
CA THR A 125 12.11 -9.04 -3.92
C THR A 125 12.53 -8.40 -5.25
N ILE A 126 11.61 -7.65 -5.84
CA ILE A 126 11.79 -6.94 -7.11
C ILE A 126 11.55 -5.46 -6.87
N CYS A 127 12.56 -4.63 -7.15
CA CYS A 127 12.41 -3.18 -7.08
C CYS A 127 12.28 -2.60 -8.49
N VAL A 128 11.14 -1.99 -8.78
CA VAL A 128 10.91 -1.27 -10.05
C VAL A 128 11.39 0.17 -9.91
N ALA A 129 12.37 0.54 -10.70
CA ALA A 129 12.93 1.88 -10.73
C ALA A 129 12.81 2.50 -12.13
N CYS A 130 12.79 3.81 -12.18
CA CYS A 130 12.93 4.59 -13.41
C CYS A 130 13.71 5.87 -13.11
N SER A 131 14.14 6.58 -14.16
CA SER A 131 14.81 7.86 -13.94
C SER A 131 13.86 8.90 -13.33
N PRO A 132 14.35 9.87 -12.54
CA PRO A 132 13.51 10.94 -11.98
C PRO A 132 12.71 11.68 -13.05
N ALA A 133 13.31 11.92 -14.22
CA ALA A 133 12.61 12.57 -15.33
C ALA A 133 11.42 11.77 -15.86
N GLN A 134 11.57 10.43 -15.98
CA GLN A 134 10.47 9.55 -16.38
C GLN A 134 9.39 9.46 -15.30
N GLN A 135 9.79 9.41 -14.04
CA GLN A 135 8.86 9.40 -12.91
C GLN A 135 8.00 10.66 -12.92
N LEU A 136 8.64 11.83 -13.02
CA LEU A 136 7.96 13.13 -13.05
C LEU A 136 6.98 13.22 -14.22
N ALA A 137 7.43 12.90 -15.44
CA ALA A 137 6.59 12.92 -16.63
C ALA A 137 5.35 12.00 -16.49
N ARG A 138 5.50 10.81 -15.90
CA ARG A 138 4.38 9.89 -15.66
C ARG A 138 3.39 10.40 -14.62
N LEU A 139 3.87 11.12 -13.58
CA LEU A 139 3.02 11.71 -12.56
C LEU A 139 2.24 12.91 -13.12
N GLU A 140 2.88 13.76 -13.92
CA GLU A 140 2.21 14.86 -14.63
C GLU A 140 1.13 14.35 -15.60
N GLN A 141 1.41 13.28 -16.36
CA GLN A 141 0.41 12.62 -17.22
C GLN A 141 -0.81 12.08 -16.47
N ARG A 142 -0.65 11.76 -15.18
CA ARG A 142 -1.75 11.34 -14.29
C ARG A 142 -2.46 12.51 -13.61
N GLY A 143 -2.17 13.74 -14.01
CA GLY A 143 -2.80 14.94 -13.50
C GLY A 143 -2.24 15.48 -12.18
N MET A 144 -1.05 14.98 -11.77
CA MET A 144 -0.40 15.49 -10.56
C MET A 144 0.36 16.78 -10.89
N GLU A 145 0.17 17.82 -10.09
CA GLU A 145 0.96 19.03 -10.20
C GLU A 145 2.46 18.74 -9.98
N ARG A 146 3.32 19.37 -10.79
CA ARG A 146 4.78 19.16 -10.76
C ARG A 146 5.38 19.35 -9.37
N ALA A 147 5.01 20.44 -8.68
CA ALA A 147 5.50 20.75 -7.34
C ALA A 147 5.13 19.68 -6.29
N LEU A 148 3.99 18.98 -6.48
CA LEU A 148 3.59 17.86 -5.65
C LEU A 148 4.33 16.57 -6.05
N ALA A 149 4.58 16.38 -7.35
CA ALA A 149 5.31 15.22 -7.86
C ALA A 149 6.79 15.23 -7.41
N GLU A 150 7.43 16.38 -7.34
CA GLU A 150 8.82 16.55 -6.89
C GLU A 150 9.02 16.29 -5.38
N ARG A 151 7.95 16.27 -4.59
CA ARG A 151 7.97 15.98 -3.13
C ARG A 151 7.73 14.52 -2.80
N ARG A 152 7.47 13.66 -3.79
CA ARG A 152 7.17 12.24 -3.65
C ARG A 152 8.33 11.36 -4.03
#